data_6556a9c4f85dedb9fd900515cf8b7f73
#
_entry.id   6556a9c4f85dedb9fd900515cf8b7f73
#
_cell.length_a   1.000
_cell.length_b   1.000
_cell.length_c   1.000
_cell.angle_alpha   90.00
_cell.angle_beta   90.00
_cell.angle_gamma   90.00
#
_symmetry.space_group_name_H-M   'P 1'
#
loop_
_entity.id
_entity.type
_entity.pdbx_description
1 polymer ?
#
loop_
_entity_poly.entity_id
_entity_poly.type
_entity_poly.pdbx_seq_one_letter_code
_entity_poly.pdbx_strand_id
1 'polypeptide(L)'
;DLHSFPTRRSSDLRETTQELLKTWQVPKEQAKVITDTIVYAHTHEKHTHGITRMPIYEKKMRLGLMPRNTVVEKIMDTVSMTVFDCNNGFGQIAADIAMRNCIEKAKKTGVGISFVRNSNNFGVAGYFGEIAANEEMVGMVVTSSGPAVAPPGGTKSIFGTNPICY
;
A
#
# COMPACT_ATOMS: atom_id res chain seq x y z
N ASP A 1 -27.93 -8.61 16.14
CA ASP A 1 -27.09 -7.40 16.23
C ASP A 1 -25.79 -7.59 15.46
N LEU A 2 -25.89 -7.47 14.12
CA LEU A 2 -24.76 -7.71 13.19
C LEU A 2 -23.74 -6.56 13.15
N HIS A 3 -24.01 -5.45 13.85
CA HIS A 3 -23.19 -4.24 13.82
C HIS A 3 -22.17 -4.09 14.97
N SER A 4 -22.17 -5.00 15.96
CA SER A 4 -21.23 -4.92 17.09
C SER A 4 -19.92 -5.69 16.90
N PHE A 5 -19.76 -6.43 15.81
CA PHE A 5 -18.61 -7.31 15.56
C PHE A 5 -17.34 -6.66 14.95
N PRO A 6 -17.38 -5.51 14.26
CA PRO A 6 -16.19 -5.02 13.55
C PRO A 6 -15.11 -4.39 14.47
N THR A 7 -15.52 -3.71 15.55
CA THR A 7 -14.59 -2.87 16.33
C THR A 7 -13.62 -3.68 17.18
N ARG A 8 -14.09 -4.73 17.85
CA ARG A 8 -13.24 -5.56 18.70
C ARG A 8 -12.23 -6.37 17.88
N ARG A 9 -12.65 -6.92 16.74
CA ARG A 9 -11.77 -7.65 15.81
C ARG A 9 -10.78 -6.76 15.09
N SER A 10 -11.10 -5.50 14.83
CA SER A 10 -10.14 -4.57 14.18
C SER A 10 -9.06 -4.08 15.14
N SER A 11 -9.37 -3.91 16.45
CA SER A 11 -8.36 -3.63 17.48
C SER A 11 -7.38 -4.79 17.64
N ASP A 12 -7.91 -6.01 17.76
CA ASP A 12 -7.10 -7.23 17.90
C ASP A 12 -6.23 -7.46 16.67
N LEU A 13 -6.77 -7.21 15.46
CA LEU A 13 -6.03 -7.27 14.22
C LEU A 13 -4.89 -6.24 14.17
N ARG A 14 -5.14 -5.04 14.64
CA ARG A 14 -4.15 -3.96 14.72
C ARG A 14 -3.00 -4.34 15.64
N GLU A 15 -3.32 -4.75 16.85
CA GLU A 15 -2.34 -5.19 17.85
C GLU A 15 -1.50 -6.35 17.33
N THR A 16 -2.15 -7.42 16.85
CA THR A 16 -1.46 -8.60 16.28
C THR A 16 -0.54 -8.21 15.13
N THR A 17 -0.99 -7.35 14.22
CA THR A 17 -0.16 -6.91 13.07
C THR A 17 1.05 -6.13 13.54
N GLN A 18 0.89 -5.21 14.49
CA GLN A 18 1.99 -4.42 15.06
C GLN A 18 3.01 -5.29 15.79
N GLU A 19 2.56 -6.26 16.56
CA GLU A 19 3.43 -7.21 17.26
C GLU A 19 4.26 -8.05 16.26
N LEU A 20 3.63 -8.58 15.23
CA LEU A 20 4.33 -9.32 14.17
C LEU A 20 5.40 -8.45 13.50
N LEU A 21 5.07 -7.23 13.08
CA LEU A 21 6.01 -6.32 12.44
C LEU A 21 7.16 -5.93 13.38
N LYS A 22 6.90 -5.80 14.68
CA LYS A 22 7.91 -5.58 15.71
C LYS A 22 8.86 -6.78 15.84
N THR A 23 8.33 -8.01 15.86
CA THR A 23 9.17 -9.22 15.88
C THR A 23 10.06 -9.33 14.64
N TRP A 24 9.60 -8.82 13.52
CA TRP A 24 10.39 -8.76 12.27
C TRP A 24 11.35 -7.55 12.22
N GLN A 25 11.42 -6.76 13.29
CA GLN A 25 12.29 -5.58 13.38
C GLN A 25 11.98 -4.50 12.32
N VAL A 26 10.71 -4.39 11.90
CA VAL A 26 10.27 -3.28 11.05
C VAL A 26 10.22 -2.01 11.90
N PRO A 27 10.74 -0.87 11.42
CA PRO A 27 10.70 0.39 12.16
C PRO A 27 9.27 0.78 12.56
N LYS A 28 9.09 1.30 13.78
CA LYS A 28 7.77 1.57 14.39
C LYS A 28 6.85 2.42 13.51
N GLU A 29 7.39 3.49 12.92
CA GLU A 29 6.59 4.38 12.06
C GLU A 29 6.14 3.68 10.78
N GLN A 30 7.00 2.85 10.20
CA GLN A 30 6.66 2.03 9.03
C GLN A 30 5.65 0.94 9.39
N ALA A 31 5.83 0.29 10.54
CA ALA A 31 4.89 -0.71 11.05
C ALA A 31 3.49 -0.12 11.23
N LYS A 32 3.38 1.15 11.65
CA LYS A 32 2.10 1.85 11.75
C LYS A 32 1.41 1.95 10.38
N VAL A 33 2.08 2.45 9.36
CA VAL A 33 1.52 2.60 8.00
C VAL A 33 1.09 1.25 7.43
N ILE A 34 1.95 0.21 7.56
CA ILE A 34 1.60 -1.15 7.11
C ILE A 34 0.36 -1.65 7.83
N THR A 35 0.30 -1.48 9.16
CA THR A 35 -0.85 -1.90 9.97
C THR A 35 -2.12 -1.18 9.55
N ASP A 36 -2.05 0.14 9.31
CA ASP A 36 -3.21 0.93 8.88
C ASP A 36 -3.78 0.41 7.56
N THR A 37 -2.92 0.09 6.58
CA THR A 37 -3.36 -0.49 5.30
C THR A 37 -3.96 -1.90 5.44
N ILE A 38 -3.42 -2.74 6.35
CA ILE A 38 -3.94 -4.09 6.64
C ILE A 38 -5.31 -4.02 7.29
N VAL A 39 -5.48 -3.15 8.28
CA VAL A 39 -6.76 -2.94 8.96
C VAL A 39 -7.79 -2.35 8.00
N TYR A 40 -7.41 -1.35 7.20
CA TYR A 40 -8.27 -0.80 6.15
C TYR A 40 -8.78 -1.87 5.20
N ALA A 41 -7.88 -2.70 4.67
CA ALA A 41 -8.26 -3.80 3.78
C ALA A 41 -9.27 -4.74 4.45
N HIS A 42 -9.11 -5.04 5.73
CA HIS A 42 -10.00 -5.92 6.47
C HIS A 42 -11.38 -5.28 6.69
N THR A 43 -11.43 -4.01 7.11
CA THR A 43 -12.69 -3.30 7.39
C THR A 43 -13.50 -3.00 6.11
N HIS A 44 -12.84 -3.01 4.95
CA HIS A 44 -13.48 -2.86 3.63
C HIS A 44 -13.65 -4.20 2.89
N GLU A 45 -13.63 -5.32 3.60
CA GLU A 45 -13.85 -6.68 3.05
C GLU A 45 -12.87 -7.07 1.92
N LYS A 46 -11.68 -6.45 1.88
CA LYS A 46 -10.61 -6.78 0.93
C LYS A 46 -9.60 -7.75 1.55
N HIS A 47 -10.08 -8.87 2.07
CA HIS A 47 -9.31 -9.83 2.86
C HIS A 47 -8.04 -10.35 2.17
N THR A 48 -8.04 -10.43 0.82
CA THR A 48 -6.86 -10.83 0.03
C THR A 48 -5.71 -9.83 0.11
N HIS A 49 -5.96 -8.59 0.58
CA HIS A 49 -4.98 -7.52 0.76
C HIS A 49 -4.77 -7.15 2.24
N GLY A 50 -5.43 -7.87 3.14
CA GLY A 50 -5.34 -7.72 4.58
C GLY A 50 -4.26 -8.61 5.22
N ILE A 51 -4.57 -9.16 6.39
CA ILE A 51 -3.67 -9.98 7.22
C ILE A 51 -3.10 -11.20 6.46
N THR A 52 -3.81 -11.72 5.48
CA THR A 52 -3.38 -12.85 4.63
C THR A 52 -2.09 -12.55 3.85
N ARG A 53 -1.67 -11.28 3.75
CA ARG A 53 -0.40 -10.87 3.13
C ARG A 53 0.80 -11.04 4.03
N MET A 54 0.62 -11.09 5.34
CA MET A 54 1.73 -11.14 6.30
C MET A 54 2.68 -12.32 6.08
N PRO A 55 2.21 -13.57 5.83
CA PRO A 55 3.12 -14.69 5.53
C PRO A 55 3.97 -14.47 4.28
N ILE A 56 3.43 -13.74 3.28
CA ILE A 56 4.16 -13.43 2.05
C ILE A 56 5.26 -12.40 2.33
N TYR A 57 4.97 -11.38 3.14
CA TYR A 57 5.96 -10.38 3.55
C TYR A 57 7.09 -11.01 4.36
N GLU A 58 6.75 -11.84 5.34
CA GLU A 58 7.75 -12.60 6.14
C GLU A 58 8.66 -13.43 5.23
N LYS A 59 8.08 -14.23 4.33
CA LYS A 59 8.83 -15.05 3.38
C LYS A 59 9.78 -14.21 2.52
N LYS A 60 9.33 -13.06 2.00
CA LYS A 60 10.16 -12.18 1.19
C LYS A 60 11.31 -11.58 1.99
N MET A 61 11.07 -11.14 3.22
CA MET A 61 12.13 -10.63 4.10
C MET A 61 13.16 -11.72 4.45
N ARG A 62 12.69 -12.92 4.77
CA ARG A 62 13.55 -14.07 5.07
C ARG A 62 14.44 -14.48 3.89
N LEU A 63 13.94 -14.34 2.67
CA LEU A 63 14.68 -14.63 1.43
C LEU A 63 15.55 -13.45 0.95
N GLY A 64 15.59 -12.32 1.68
CA GLY A 64 16.35 -11.14 1.26
C GLY A 64 15.74 -10.38 0.06
N LEU A 65 14.51 -10.68 -0.31
CA LEU A 65 13.80 -10.06 -1.45
C LEU A 65 13.09 -8.76 -1.05
N MET A 66 13.00 -8.47 0.23
CA MET A 66 12.38 -7.27 0.79
C MET A 66 13.10 -6.87 2.07
N PRO A 67 13.56 -5.62 2.20
CA PRO A 67 14.21 -5.15 3.42
C PRO A 67 13.20 -4.97 4.55
N ARG A 68 13.65 -5.09 5.82
CA ARG A 68 12.84 -4.78 7.00
C ARG A 68 12.61 -3.29 7.17
N ASN A 69 13.61 -2.49 6.82
CA ASN A 69 13.53 -1.04 6.80
C ASN A 69 13.42 -0.57 5.34
N THR A 70 12.29 0.00 4.99
CA THR A 70 12.04 0.55 3.64
C THR A 70 12.69 1.91 3.53
N VAL A 71 13.60 2.06 2.58
CA VAL A 71 14.18 3.34 2.22
C VAL A 71 13.57 3.79 0.90
N VAL A 72 12.90 4.93 0.91
CA VAL A 72 12.28 5.54 -0.28
C VAL A 72 13.13 6.73 -0.70
N GLU A 73 13.73 6.62 -1.86
CA GLU A 73 14.59 7.67 -2.42
C GLU A 73 13.84 8.49 -3.46
N LYS A 74 14.04 9.80 -3.42
CA LYS A 74 13.51 10.71 -4.43
C LYS A 74 14.51 10.80 -5.58
N ILE A 75 14.14 10.23 -6.74
CA ILE A 75 15.01 10.14 -7.93
C ILE A 75 14.87 11.39 -8.80
N MET A 76 13.66 11.91 -8.91
CA MET A 76 13.36 13.13 -9.66
C MET A 76 12.32 13.94 -8.93
N ASP A 77 12.47 15.24 -8.90
CA ASP A 77 11.52 16.15 -8.29
C ASP A 77 11.34 17.40 -9.13
N THR A 78 10.12 17.66 -9.58
CA THR A 78 9.71 18.86 -10.29
C THR A 78 8.62 19.59 -9.49
N VAL A 79 8.13 20.69 -9.99
CA VAL A 79 7.08 21.47 -9.31
C VAL A 79 5.81 20.66 -9.05
N SER A 80 5.37 19.84 -10.02
CA SER A 80 4.12 19.04 -9.94
C SER A 80 4.33 17.53 -9.92
N MET A 81 5.54 17.02 -10.20
CA MET A 81 5.80 15.59 -10.36
C MET A 81 7.02 15.14 -9.55
N THR A 82 6.95 13.92 -9.03
CA THR A 82 8.06 13.26 -8.32
C THR A 82 8.18 11.80 -8.76
N VAL A 83 9.41 11.31 -8.87
CA VAL A 83 9.69 9.88 -9.05
C VAL A 83 10.42 9.37 -7.81
N PHE A 84 9.92 8.31 -7.23
CA PHE A 84 10.50 7.63 -6.08
C PHE A 84 11.02 6.24 -6.45
N ASP A 85 12.10 5.83 -5.79
CA ASP A 85 12.58 4.45 -5.78
C ASP A 85 12.32 3.86 -4.40
N CYS A 86 11.62 2.74 -4.34
CA CYS A 86 11.28 2.05 -3.09
C CYS A 86 12.34 1.02 -2.67
N ASN A 87 13.40 0.84 -3.45
CA ASN A 87 14.50 -0.09 -3.14
C ASN A 87 14.01 -1.49 -2.70
N ASN A 88 13.00 -2.02 -3.40
CA ASN A 88 12.29 -3.28 -3.10
C ASN A 88 11.64 -3.34 -1.70
N GLY A 89 11.40 -2.20 -1.08
CA GLY A 89 10.74 -2.10 0.23
C GLY A 89 9.24 -2.37 0.21
N PHE A 90 8.60 -2.14 1.34
CA PHE A 90 7.15 -2.23 1.48
C PHE A 90 6.46 -1.17 0.63
N GLY A 91 5.59 -1.62 -0.28
CA GLY A 91 4.86 -0.72 -1.16
C GLY A 91 3.93 0.25 -0.43
N GLN A 92 3.41 -0.15 0.72
CA GLN A 92 2.57 0.70 1.57
C GLN A 92 3.30 1.97 2.01
N ILE A 93 4.57 1.85 2.36
CA ILE A 93 5.39 2.99 2.79
C ILE A 93 5.62 3.96 1.64
N ALA A 94 6.01 3.42 0.47
CA ALA A 94 6.25 4.24 -0.70
C ALA A 94 4.97 4.91 -1.23
N ALA A 95 3.83 4.21 -1.19
CA ALA A 95 2.55 4.77 -1.63
C ALA A 95 2.02 5.86 -0.68
N ASP A 96 2.21 5.71 0.63
CA ASP A 96 1.86 6.75 1.62
C ASP A 96 2.70 8.01 1.38
N ILE A 97 4.02 7.87 1.26
CA ILE A 97 4.95 8.98 0.95
C ILE A 97 4.56 9.63 -0.38
N ALA A 98 4.30 8.84 -1.42
CA ALA A 98 3.96 9.32 -2.74
C ALA A 98 2.64 10.10 -2.75
N MET A 99 1.58 9.61 -2.08
CA MET A 99 0.30 10.29 -2.01
C MET A 99 0.41 11.61 -1.22
N ARG A 100 1.08 11.62 -0.06
CA ARG A 100 1.30 12.87 0.69
C ARG A 100 2.10 13.88 -0.12
N ASN A 101 3.11 13.44 -0.87
CA ASN A 101 3.84 14.30 -1.80
C ASN A 101 2.94 14.87 -2.91
N CYS A 102 2.03 14.06 -3.47
CA CYS A 102 1.04 14.54 -4.44
C CYS A 102 0.16 15.64 -3.85
N ILE A 103 -0.35 15.45 -2.63
CA ILE A 103 -1.18 16.42 -1.92
C ILE A 103 -0.43 17.76 -1.73
N GLU A 104 0.81 17.69 -1.24
CA GLU A 104 1.63 18.90 -1.03
C GLU A 104 1.94 19.66 -2.33
N LYS A 105 2.13 18.92 -3.44
CA LYS A 105 2.29 19.54 -4.75
C LYS A 105 0.97 20.11 -5.27
N ALA A 106 -0.11 19.37 -5.14
CA ALA A 106 -1.43 19.81 -5.59
C ALA A 106 -1.90 21.09 -4.89
N LYS A 107 -1.60 21.25 -3.59
CA LYS A 107 -1.85 22.49 -2.84
C LYS A 107 -1.16 23.72 -3.46
N LYS A 108 -0.04 23.52 -4.16
CA LYS A 108 0.76 24.60 -4.75
C LYS A 108 0.47 24.84 -6.23
N THR A 109 0.13 23.81 -6.97
CA THR A 109 0.08 23.84 -8.44
C THR A 109 -1.25 23.35 -9.03
N GLY A 110 -2.21 22.98 -8.17
CA GLY A 110 -3.49 22.42 -8.60
C GLY A 110 -3.44 20.92 -8.94
N VAL A 111 -2.25 20.34 -9.16
CA VAL A 111 -2.04 18.92 -9.45
C VAL A 111 -0.75 18.40 -8.85
N GLY A 112 -0.76 17.16 -8.34
CA GLY A 112 0.43 16.45 -7.89
C GLY A 112 0.48 15.05 -8.50
N ILE A 113 1.63 14.63 -9.01
CA ILE A 113 1.84 13.32 -9.61
C ILE A 113 3.06 12.68 -8.96
N SER A 114 2.94 11.41 -8.57
CA SER A 114 4.08 10.63 -8.09
C SER A 114 4.13 9.28 -8.77
N PHE A 115 5.31 8.89 -9.19
CA PHE A 115 5.62 7.56 -9.68
C PHE A 115 6.51 6.84 -8.67
N VAL A 116 6.21 5.56 -8.42
CA VAL A 116 7.03 4.72 -7.56
C VAL A 116 7.51 3.52 -8.36
N ARG A 117 8.82 3.30 -8.35
CA ARG A 117 9.44 2.12 -8.96
C ARG A 117 10.08 1.23 -7.89
N ASN A 118 10.45 0.01 -8.30
CA ASN A 118 11.10 -1.00 -7.44
C ASN A 118 10.34 -1.20 -6.12
N SER A 119 9.01 -1.32 -6.21
CA SER A 119 8.11 -1.47 -5.08
C SER A 119 7.59 -2.89 -4.97
N ASN A 120 7.40 -3.37 -3.75
CA ASN A 120 6.58 -4.55 -3.49
C ASN A 120 5.08 -4.19 -3.44
N ASN A 121 4.23 -5.18 -3.12
CA ASN A 121 2.80 -4.97 -2.96
C ASN A 121 2.50 -3.82 -1.98
N PHE A 122 1.55 -2.95 -2.32
CA PHE A 122 1.19 -1.77 -1.52
C PHE A 122 -0.19 -1.89 -0.84
N GLY A 123 -0.84 -3.07 -0.94
CA GLY A 123 -2.15 -3.29 -0.34
C GLY A 123 -3.29 -2.83 -1.23
N VAL A 124 -4.26 -2.13 -0.67
CA VAL A 124 -5.49 -1.67 -1.34
C VAL A 124 -5.32 -0.23 -1.82
N ALA A 125 -5.55 0.01 -3.11
CA ALA A 125 -5.42 1.34 -3.72
C ALA A 125 -6.34 2.39 -3.07
N GLY A 126 -7.55 1.97 -2.66
CA GLY A 126 -8.53 2.83 -2.00
C GLY A 126 -8.01 3.53 -0.74
N TYR A 127 -7.17 2.86 0.05
CA TYR A 127 -6.57 3.47 1.24
C TYR A 127 -5.82 4.77 0.92
N PHE A 128 -5.06 4.77 -0.17
CA PHE A 128 -4.29 5.95 -0.58
C PHE A 128 -5.15 7.01 -1.24
N GLY A 129 -6.20 6.60 -1.99
CA GLY A 129 -7.18 7.54 -2.53
C GLY A 129 -7.92 8.29 -1.43
N GLU A 130 -8.26 7.61 -0.33
CA GLU A 130 -8.91 8.21 0.84
C GLU A 130 -8.02 9.24 1.56
N ILE A 131 -6.69 9.07 1.55
CA ILE A 131 -5.77 10.09 2.09
C ILE A 131 -5.96 11.43 1.36
N ALA A 132 -6.11 11.40 0.02
CA ALA A 132 -6.36 12.60 -0.75
C ALA A 132 -7.78 13.16 -0.53
N ALA A 133 -8.79 12.29 -0.44
CA ALA A 133 -10.17 12.68 -0.16
C ALA A 133 -10.31 13.38 1.20
N ASN A 134 -9.59 12.93 2.22
CA ASN A 134 -9.55 13.55 3.54
C ASN A 134 -8.89 14.95 3.55
N GLU A 135 -8.17 15.29 2.47
CA GLU A 135 -7.59 16.62 2.23
C GLU A 135 -8.41 17.43 1.20
N GLU A 136 -9.67 17.03 0.99
CA GLU A 136 -10.62 17.66 0.04
C GLU A 136 -10.13 17.66 -1.42
N MET A 137 -9.38 16.61 -1.81
CA MET A 137 -8.80 16.43 -3.15
C MET A 137 -9.29 15.15 -3.82
N VAL A 138 -9.30 15.15 -5.14
CA VAL A 138 -9.48 13.92 -5.91
C VAL A 138 -8.16 13.15 -5.95
N GLY A 139 -8.14 11.94 -5.37
CA GLY A 139 -7.01 11.04 -5.42
C GLY A 139 -7.18 9.98 -6.51
N MET A 140 -6.17 9.80 -7.37
CA MET A 140 -6.12 8.71 -8.32
C MET A 140 -4.93 7.81 -8.02
N VAL A 141 -5.16 6.51 -7.89
CA VAL A 141 -4.13 5.50 -7.59
C VAL A 141 -4.21 4.39 -8.62
N VAL A 142 -3.12 4.15 -9.32
CA VAL A 142 -3.01 3.11 -10.35
C VAL A 142 -1.77 2.26 -10.13
N THR A 143 -1.84 0.98 -10.47
CA THR A 143 -0.67 0.10 -10.47
C THR A 143 -0.84 -1.03 -11.46
N SER A 144 0.28 -1.65 -11.84
CA SER A 144 0.29 -2.93 -12.55
C SER A 144 0.59 -4.07 -11.57
N SER A 145 0.10 -5.26 -11.86
CA SER A 145 0.40 -6.47 -11.10
C SER A 145 0.85 -7.61 -12.01
N GLY A 146 1.50 -8.61 -11.42
CA GLY A 146 1.89 -9.82 -12.13
C GLY A 146 0.68 -10.60 -12.69
N PRO A 147 0.91 -11.54 -13.61
CA PRO A 147 -0.15 -12.33 -14.25
C PRO A 147 -0.97 -13.10 -13.21
N ALA A 148 -2.24 -12.79 -13.08
CA ALA A 148 -3.18 -13.41 -12.14
C ALA A 148 -4.54 -13.76 -12.78
N VAL A 149 -4.83 -13.21 -13.97
CA VAL A 149 -6.13 -13.34 -14.64
C VAL A 149 -5.94 -13.97 -16.01
N ALA A 150 -6.73 -15.01 -16.31
CA ALA A 150 -6.80 -15.60 -17.64
C ALA A 150 -7.73 -14.77 -18.55
N PRO A 151 -7.46 -14.66 -19.86
CA PRO A 151 -8.40 -14.06 -20.79
C PRO A 151 -9.67 -14.90 -20.90
N PRO A 152 -10.80 -14.32 -21.37
CA PRO A 152 -12.00 -15.08 -21.65
C PRO A 152 -11.71 -16.30 -22.57
N GLY A 153 -12.13 -17.49 -22.14
CA GLY A 153 -11.87 -18.76 -22.85
C GLY A 153 -10.45 -19.32 -22.70
N GLY A 154 -9.54 -18.61 -22.04
CA GLY A 154 -8.18 -19.07 -21.77
C GLY A 154 -8.04 -19.76 -20.42
N THR A 155 -7.01 -20.61 -20.29
CA THR A 155 -6.68 -21.33 -19.06
C THR A 155 -5.41 -20.83 -18.39
N LYS A 156 -4.61 -19.99 -19.07
CA LYS A 156 -3.34 -19.47 -18.56
C LYS A 156 -3.50 -18.01 -18.14
N SER A 157 -3.09 -17.69 -16.93
CA SER A 157 -3.05 -16.31 -16.43
C SER A 157 -1.98 -15.52 -17.16
N ILE A 158 -2.37 -14.44 -17.87
CA ILE A 158 -1.47 -13.54 -18.61
C ILE A 158 -1.68 -12.08 -18.28
N PHE A 159 -2.82 -11.70 -17.69
CA PHE A 159 -3.11 -10.33 -17.28
C PHE A 159 -2.93 -10.14 -15.77
N GLY A 160 -2.44 -8.97 -15.37
CA GLY A 160 -2.56 -8.51 -14.00
C GLY A 160 -3.96 -7.97 -13.70
N THR A 161 -4.30 -7.83 -12.43
CA THR A 161 -5.56 -7.20 -11.99
C THR A 161 -5.57 -5.70 -12.26
N ASN A 162 -4.39 -5.05 -12.30
CA ASN A 162 -4.14 -3.67 -12.69
C ASN A 162 -5.19 -2.69 -12.14
N PRO A 163 -5.34 -2.57 -10.82
CA PRO A 163 -6.41 -1.79 -10.21
C PRO A 163 -6.25 -0.30 -10.49
N ILE A 164 -7.40 0.38 -10.60
CA ILE A 164 -7.54 1.82 -10.64
C ILE A 164 -8.48 2.20 -9.49
N CYS A 165 -8.09 3.20 -8.72
CA CYS A 165 -8.92 3.86 -7.72
C CYS A 165 -8.96 5.35 -8.03
N TYR A 166 -10.12 5.96 -7.87
CA TYR A 166 -10.33 7.40 -7.90
C TYR A 166 -11.43 7.78 -6.92
#